data_0ec61fe830ac18ed244ffc52e598cc8e
#
_entry.id   0ec61fe830ac18ed244ffc52e598cc8e
#
_cell.length_a   1.000
_cell.length_b   1.000
_cell.length_c   1.000
_cell.angle_alpha   90.00
_cell.angle_beta   90.00
_cell.angle_gamma   90.00
#
_symmetry.space_group_name_H-M   'P 1'
#
loop_
_entity.id
_entity.type
_entity.pdbx_description
1 polymer ?
#
loop_
_entity_poly.entity_id
_entity_poly.type
_entity_poly.pdbx_seq_one_letter_code
_entity_poly.pdbx_strand_id
1 'polypeptide(L)'
;MTNTNTPSRHLRVAPLGFIPENGLALDLGHGAAAVTVTRDGWKVVQADTGLPEFRRTAATKPLPVPAPGGSLTELRELLNVGDEEWLKVTAWLLAALLPDITRPVLLLTGVPCSGKSVTALLLQRLVDPGSPFRRLPANEDEWIAATDAARVVGFDDVARVPDWQSDALCAAVSGTAMTKRGLGEPFPFVPRPDRAFILAGSLAPDEIRADLADRTVTVELPRLTERRPESELWKAYTEARPRILGALLDLLVAVLGTLPTVREKADRGEIPKLRMVDHGLVLVALQEATGGRAA
;
A
#
# COMPACT_ATOMS: atom_id res chain seq x y z
N MET A 1 -14.45 7.56 35.76
CA MET A 1 -13.75 6.75 34.75
C MET A 1 -14.54 6.89 33.44
N THR A 2 -14.28 7.92 32.70
CA THR A 2 -14.91 8.20 31.41
C THR A 2 -14.05 7.55 30.34
N ASN A 3 -14.54 6.40 29.87
CA ASN A 3 -13.95 5.69 28.74
C ASN A 3 -14.26 6.49 27.47
N THR A 4 -13.42 7.47 27.12
CA THR A 4 -13.51 8.18 25.86
C THR A 4 -12.98 7.28 24.76
N ASN A 5 -13.84 6.37 24.32
CA ASN A 5 -13.64 5.60 23.10
C ASN A 5 -13.83 6.54 21.91
N THR A 6 -12.80 7.36 21.62
CA THR A 6 -12.80 8.14 20.39
C THR A 6 -12.74 7.16 19.25
N PRO A 7 -13.76 7.11 18.37
CA PRO A 7 -13.76 6.17 17.25
C PRO A 7 -12.49 6.37 16.44
N SER A 8 -11.79 5.29 16.17
CA SER A 8 -10.56 5.36 15.40
C SER A 8 -10.89 5.75 13.97
N ARG A 9 -10.52 6.98 13.59
CA ARG A 9 -10.70 7.49 12.22
C ARG A 9 -9.61 6.94 11.33
N HIS A 10 -10.01 6.21 10.30
CA HIS A 10 -9.10 5.58 9.35
C HIS A 10 -8.79 6.52 8.18
N LEU A 11 -7.55 6.47 7.69
CA LEU A 11 -7.19 7.09 6.41
C LEU A 11 -7.48 6.11 5.29
N ARG A 12 -8.31 6.50 4.34
CA ARG A 12 -8.57 5.80 3.08
C ARG A 12 -9.14 4.38 3.20
N VAL A 13 -8.60 3.53 4.07
CA VAL A 13 -9.01 2.12 4.23
C VAL A 13 -9.31 1.83 5.69
N ALA A 14 -10.40 1.12 5.95
CA ALA A 14 -10.83 0.71 7.28
C ALA A 14 -11.32 -0.73 7.29
N PRO A 15 -11.14 -1.49 8.38
CA PRO A 15 -11.66 -2.84 8.48
C PRO A 15 -13.19 -2.84 8.58
N LEU A 16 -13.83 -3.88 8.04
CA LEU A 16 -15.23 -4.21 8.25
C LEU A 16 -15.34 -5.27 9.37
N GLY A 17 -15.37 -4.82 10.63
CA GLY A 17 -15.38 -5.71 11.79
C GLY A 17 -14.01 -5.92 12.43
N PHE A 18 -13.88 -6.96 13.27
CA PHE A 18 -12.71 -7.21 14.10
C PHE A 18 -11.67 -8.14 13.48
N ILE A 19 -11.99 -8.76 12.35
CA ILE A 19 -11.13 -9.73 11.67
C ILE A 19 -10.86 -9.21 10.25
N PRO A 20 -9.59 -9.12 9.81
CA PRO A 20 -9.23 -8.62 8.48
C PRO A 20 -9.95 -9.33 7.32
N GLU A 21 -10.27 -10.63 7.49
CA GLU A 21 -10.98 -11.44 6.49
C GLU A 21 -12.45 -11.05 6.32
N ASN A 22 -13.03 -10.32 7.26
CA ASN A 22 -14.42 -9.83 7.11
C ASN A 22 -14.53 -8.78 6.00
N GLY A 23 -13.38 -8.27 5.55
CA GLY A 23 -13.30 -7.30 4.47
C GLY A 23 -12.92 -5.92 4.94
N LEU A 24 -13.02 -4.98 4.03
CA LEU A 24 -12.63 -3.59 4.24
C LEU A 24 -13.59 -2.61 3.58
N ALA A 25 -13.52 -1.36 4.03
CA ALA A 25 -14.11 -0.22 3.36
C ALA A 25 -13.00 0.69 2.83
N LEU A 26 -13.12 1.10 1.57
CA LEU A 26 -12.22 2.04 0.88
C LEU A 26 -12.95 3.36 0.65
N ASP A 27 -12.45 4.45 1.26
CA ASP A 27 -12.97 5.80 1.03
C ASP A 27 -12.59 6.28 -0.38
N LEU A 28 -13.58 6.64 -1.18
CA LEU A 28 -13.34 7.22 -2.51
C LEU A 28 -12.89 8.70 -2.46
N GLY A 29 -12.92 9.33 -1.28
CA GLY A 29 -12.39 10.68 -1.08
C GLY A 29 -13.26 11.81 -1.63
N HIS A 30 -14.48 11.51 -2.08
CA HIS A 30 -15.45 12.50 -2.54
C HIS A 30 -16.86 12.16 -2.04
N GLY A 31 -17.66 13.18 -1.71
CA GLY A 31 -19.00 12.98 -1.15
C GLY A 31 -18.98 12.03 0.05
N ALA A 32 -19.98 11.18 0.16
CA ALA A 32 -20.09 10.10 1.12
C ALA A 32 -19.81 8.72 0.48
N ALA A 33 -19.15 8.66 -0.69
CA ALA A 33 -18.95 7.41 -1.41
C ALA A 33 -17.76 6.61 -0.88
N ALA A 34 -18.00 5.32 -0.66
CA ALA A 34 -16.98 4.33 -0.31
C ALA A 34 -17.21 3.02 -1.09
N VAL A 35 -16.22 2.15 -1.10
CA VAL A 35 -16.35 0.78 -1.62
C VAL A 35 -16.21 -0.18 -0.45
N THR A 36 -17.16 -1.07 -0.26
CA THR A 36 -16.99 -2.22 0.62
C THR A 36 -16.50 -3.41 -0.18
N VAL A 37 -15.50 -4.12 0.37
CA VAL A 37 -14.91 -5.31 -0.23
C VAL A 37 -14.96 -6.43 0.79
N THR A 38 -15.55 -7.55 0.43
CA THR A 38 -15.61 -8.78 1.22
C THR A 38 -15.18 -9.97 0.35
N ARG A 39 -15.10 -11.16 0.91
CA ARG A 39 -14.86 -12.38 0.13
C ARG A 39 -15.98 -12.71 -0.88
N ASP A 40 -17.17 -12.11 -0.73
CA ASP A 40 -18.32 -12.37 -1.59
C ASP A 40 -18.43 -11.35 -2.74
N GLY A 41 -17.60 -10.31 -2.75
CA GLY A 41 -17.57 -9.27 -3.77
C GLY A 41 -17.32 -7.89 -3.23
N TRP A 42 -17.34 -6.90 -4.12
CA TRP A 42 -17.26 -5.49 -3.77
C TRP A 42 -18.44 -4.69 -4.31
N LYS A 43 -18.77 -3.61 -3.64
CA LYS A 43 -19.82 -2.68 -4.08
C LYS A 43 -19.53 -1.25 -3.64
N VAL A 44 -19.97 -0.29 -4.46
CA VAL A 44 -19.97 1.12 -4.09
C VAL A 44 -21.17 1.41 -3.20
N VAL A 45 -20.92 2.07 -2.07
CA VAL A 45 -21.95 2.39 -1.07
C VAL A 45 -21.83 3.84 -0.63
N GLN A 46 -22.87 4.38 -0.03
CA GLN A 46 -22.84 5.67 0.65
C GLN A 46 -22.35 5.49 2.09
N ALA A 47 -21.50 6.39 2.58
CA ALA A 47 -20.86 6.27 3.88
C ALA A 47 -21.79 6.53 5.10
N ASP A 48 -23.07 6.78 4.89
CA ASP A 48 -24.07 6.94 5.95
C ASP A 48 -24.65 5.60 6.46
N THR A 49 -24.20 4.48 5.92
CA THR A 49 -24.75 3.14 6.14
C THR A 49 -24.00 2.30 7.17
N GLY A 50 -23.49 2.90 8.25
CA GLY A 50 -22.81 2.16 9.32
C GLY A 50 -21.35 1.78 9.02
N LEU A 51 -20.71 2.45 8.07
CA LEU A 51 -19.31 2.26 7.76
C LEU A 51 -18.40 2.91 8.82
N PRO A 52 -17.14 2.44 8.92
CA PRO A 52 -16.14 3.10 9.74
C PRO A 52 -15.94 4.57 9.37
N GLU A 53 -15.61 5.40 10.35
CA GLU A 53 -15.38 6.82 10.12
C GLU A 53 -14.01 7.06 9.47
N PHE A 54 -14.00 7.77 8.33
CA PHE A 54 -12.79 8.14 7.61
C PHE A 54 -12.31 9.54 7.99
N ARG A 55 -11.00 9.65 8.24
CA ARG A 55 -10.32 10.94 8.41
C ARG A 55 -9.78 11.41 7.08
N ARG A 56 -10.38 12.44 6.52
CA ARG A 56 -9.86 13.11 5.32
C ARG A 56 -8.94 14.26 5.71
N THR A 57 -7.82 14.39 5.03
CA THR A 57 -6.83 15.45 5.22
C THR A 57 -6.79 16.35 3.97
N ALA A 58 -6.00 17.42 3.99
CA ALA A 58 -5.75 18.24 2.81
C ALA A 58 -5.10 17.45 1.65
N ALA A 59 -4.42 16.34 1.97
CA ALA A 59 -3.85 15.42 0.99
C ALA A 59 -4.87 14.42 0.42
N THR A 60 -6.08 14.33 0.96
CA THR A 60 -7.10 13.41 0.44
C THR A 60 -7.60 13.90 -0.92
N LYS A 61 -7.34 13.13 -1.98
CA LYS A 61 -7.85 13.37 -3.33
C LYS A 61 -8.81 12.24 -3.74
N PRO A 62 -9.77 12.49 -4.63
CA PRO A 62 -10.72 11.49 -5.06
C PRO A 62 -10.05 10.33 -5.81
N LEU A 63 -10.49 9.12 -5.48
CA LEU A 63 -10.34 7.94 -6.32
C LEU A 63 -11.45 7.90 -7.36
N PRO A 64 -11.24 7.33 -8.54
CA PRO A 64 -12.33 7.08 -9.46
C PRO A 64 -13.30 6.05 -8.86
N VAL A 65 -14.54 6.09 -9.29
CA VAL A 65 -15.48 4.99 -9.04
C VAL A 65 -14.95 3.76 -9.77
N PRO A 66 -14.70 2.62 -9.09
CA PRO A 66 -14.18 1.44 -9.74
C PRO A 66 -15.18 0.89 -10.76
N ALA A 67 -14.68 0.42 -11.89
CA ALA A 67 -15.48 -0.18 -12.96
C ALA A 67 -15.21 -1.70 -13.01
N PRO A 68 -16.26 -2.54 -13.10
CA PRO A 68 -16.09 -3.98 -13.24
C PRO A 68 -15.53 -4.36 -14.62
N GLY A 69 -15.02 -5.58 -14.76
CA GLY A 69 -14.58 -6.15 -16.02
C GLY A 69 -13.24 -5.60 -16.57
N GLY A 70 -12.47 -4.93 -15.72
CA GLY A 70 -11.10 -4.52 -16.04
C GLY A 70 -10.08 -5.64 -15.91
N SER A 71 -8.82 -5.34 -16.22
CA SER A 71 -7.69 -6.25 -16.04
C SER A 71 -6.50 -5.51 -15.44
N LEU A 72 -5.75 -6.16 -14.55
CA LEU A 72 -4.47 -5.64 -14.07
C LEU A 72 -3.39 -5.62 -15.16
N THR A 73 -3.61 -6.32 -16.28
CA THR A 73 -2.77 -6.19 -17.47
C THR A 73 -2.70 -4.75 -17.96
N GLU A 74 -3.80 -3.98 -17.86
CA GLU A 74 -3.81 -2.55 -18.21
C GLU A 74 -2.82 -1.74 -17.37
N LEU A 75 -2.67 -2.07 -16.07
CA LEU A 75 -1.65 -1.45 -15.22
C LEU A 75 -0.26 -1.93 -15.61
N ARG A 76 -0.09 -3.24 -15.80
CA ARG A 76 1.20 -3.84 -16.12
C ARG A 76 1.82 -3.27 -17.40
N GLU A 77 1.01 -3.03 -18.43
CA GLU A 77 1.43 -2.41 -19.70
C GLU A 77 1.91 -0.96 -19.56
N LEU A 78 1.52 -0.29 -18.47
CA LEU A 78 1.99 1.06 -18.15
C LEU A 78 3.27 1.07 -17.31
N LEU A 79 3.65 -0.09 -16.74
CA LEU A 79 4.80 -0.24 -15.86
C LEU A 79 5.95 -0.95 -16.58
N ASN A 80 7.18 -0.55 -16.26
CA ASN A 80 8.38 -1.24 -16.73
C ASN A 80 8.81 -2.31 -15.70
N VAL A 81 7.97 -3.35 -15.54
CA VAL A 81 8.14 -4.39 -14.52
C VAL A 81 8.19 -5.77 -15.19
N GLY A 82 9.21 -6.56 -14.87
CA GLY A 82 9.34 -7.95 -15.34
C GLY A 82 8.31 -8.89 -14.71
N ASP A 83 8.20 -10.10 -15.22
CA ASP A 83 7.19 -11.08 -14.81
C ASP A 83 7.31 -11.49 -13.33
N GLU A 84 8.53 -11.73 -12.87
CA GLU A 84 8.79 -12.10 -11.47
C GLU A 84 8.51 -10.93 -10.52
N GLU A 85 8.86 -9.72 -10.94
CA GLU A 85 8.67 -8.51 -10.16
C GLU A 85 7.19 -8.10 -10.11
N TRP A 86 6.41 -8.43 -11.13
CA TRP A 86 4.99 -8.14 -11.19
C TRP A 86 4.21 -8.79 -10.04
N LEU A 87 4.53 -10.02 -9.69
CA LEU A 87 3.91 -10.70 -8.56
C LEU A 87 4.16 -9.96 -7.24
N LYS A 88 5.40 -9.47 -7.03
CA LYS A 88 5.77 -8.69 -5.84
C LYS A 88 4.99 -7.36 -5.77
N VAL A 89 4.89 -6.65 -6.91
CA VAL A 89 4.13 -5.40 -7.03
C VAL A 89 2.65 -5.64 -6.70
N THR A 90 2.06 -6.68 -7.27
CA THR A 90 0.64 -7.01 -7.07
C THR A 90 0.37 -7.39 -5.61
N ALA A 91 1.21 -8.24 -5.01
CA ALA A 91 1.08 -8.61 -3.60
C ALA A 91 1.21 -7.39 -2.68
N TRP A 92 2.14 -6.47 -2.99
CA TRP A 92 2.29 -5.23 -2.23
C TRP A 92 1.08 -4.30 -2.37
N LEU A 93 0.49 -4.16 -3.57
CA LEU A 93 -0.73 -3.37 -3.79
C LEU A 93 -1.91 -3.92 -2.97
N LEU A 94 -2.09 -5.25 -2.95
CA LEU A 94 -3.11 -5.90 -2.14
C LEU A 94 -2.87 -5.65 -0.65
N ALA A 95 -1.63 -5.81 -0.18
CA ALA A 95 -1.26 -5.50 1.20
C ALA A 95 -1.49 -4.03 1.55
N ALA A 96 -1.27 -3.09 0.63
CA ALA A 96 -1.55 -1.67 0.83
C ALA A 96 -3.04 -1.38 1.03
N LEU A 97 -3.94 -2.19 0.47
CA LEU A 97 -5.38 -2.09 0.65
C LEU A 97 -5.89 -2.82 1.90
N LEU A 98 -5.21 -3.87 2.37
CA LEU A 98 -5.66 -4.60 3.55
C LEU A 98 -5.44 -3.77 4.83
N PRO A 99 -6.42 -3.65 5.74
CA PRO A 99 -6.23 -3.02 7.04
C PRO A 99 -5.50 -3.97 8.01
N ASP A 100 -4.96 -3.40 9.07
CA ASP A 100 -4.45 -4.10 10.28
C ASP A 100 -3.46 -5.25 10.03
N ILE A 101 -2.69 -5.17 8.93
CA ILE A 101 -1.58 -6.09 8.64
C ILE A 101 -0.25 -5.35 8.60
N THR A 102 0.83 -6.06 8.87
CA THR A 102 2.19 -5.55 8.62
C THR A 102 2.50 -5.57 7.13
N ARG A 103 3.01 -4.44 6.60
CA ARG A 103 3.31 -4.26 5.18
C ARG A 103 4.79 -4.00 4.97
N PRO A 104 5.45 -4.69 4.04
CA PRO A 104 6.82 -4.36 3.70
C PRO A 104 6.92 -2.99 3.03
N VAL A 105 8.06 -2.36 3.16
CA VAL A 105 8.45 -1.24 2.31
C VAL A 105 8.65 -1.76 0.89
N LEU A 106 8.06 -1.10 -0.11
CA LEU A 106 8.36 -1.38 -1.51
C LEU A 106 9.56 -0.54 -1.94
N LEU A 107 10.67 -1.19 -2.28
CA LEU A 107 11.82 -0.54 -2.87
C LEU A 107 11.83 -0.75 -4.38
N LEU A 108 11.71 0.33 -5.13
CA LEU A 108 11.87 0.35 -6.58
C LEU A 108 13.30 0.78 -6.91
N THR A 109 14.10 -0.14 -7.39
CA THR A 109 15.50 0.08 -7.78
C THR A 109 15.72 -0.20 -9.26
N GLY A 110 16.93 0.00 -9.75
CA GLY A 110 17.31 -0.23 -11.14
C GLY A 110 18.12 0.92 -11.74
N VAL A 111 18.57 0.74 -12.96
CA VAL A 111 19.41 1.69 -13.67
C VAL A 111 18.75 3.08 -13.83
N PRO A 112 19.51 4.16 -14.03
CA PRO A 112 18.95 5.45 -14.37
C PRO A 112 17.99 5.38 -15.56
N CYS A 113 16.89 6.12 -15.49
CA CYS A 113 15.86 6.13 -16.54
C CYS A 113 15.13 4.78 -16.74
N SER A 114 15.01 3.94 -15.72
CA SER A 114 14.20 2.71 -15.77
C SER A 114 12.71 2.93 -15.44
N GLY A 115 12.29 4.16 -15.08
CA GLY A 115 10.89 4.48 -14.80
C GLY A 115 10.49 4.35 -13.32
N LYS A 116 11.43 4.25 -12.38
CA LYS A 116 11.19 4.08 -10.92
C LYS A 116 10.19 5.07 -10.35
N SER A 117 10.44 6.36 -10.51
CA SER A 117 9.58 7.44 -9.97
C SER A 117 8.17 7.40 -10.56
N VAL A 118 8.07 7.11 -11.86
CA VAL A 118 6.76 6.99 -12.54
C VAL A 118 6.01 5.75 -12.04
N THR A 119 6.68 4.61 -11.96
CA THR A 119 6.11 3.38 -11.37
C THR A 119 5.59 3.63 -9.95
N ALA A 120 6.41 4.24 -9.10
CA ALA A 120 6.01 4.59 -7.73
C ALA A 120 4.75 5.46 -7.69
N LEU A 121 4.71 6.50 -8.53
CA LEU A 121 3.56 7.41 -8.62
C LEU A 121 2.29 6.72 -9.12
N LEU A 122 2.37 5.84 -10.12
CA LEU A 122 1.23 5.09 -10.62
C LEU A 122 0.65 4.18 -9.53
N LEU A 123 1.52 3.43 -8.83
CA LEU A 123 1.11 2.55 -7.73
C LEU A 123 0.52 3.34 -6.55
N GLN A 124 1.19 4.41 -6.13
CA GLN A 124 0.69 5.28 -5.06
C GLN A 124 -0.66 5.87 -5.40
N ARG A 125 -0.81 6.44 -6.60
CA ARG A 125 -2.06 7.10 -7.03
C ARG A 125 -3.21 6.12 -7.23
N LEU A 126 -2.93 4.84 -7.45
CA LEU A 126 -3.98 3.82 -7.55
C LEU A 126 -4.69 3.63 -6.21
N VAL A 127 -3.96 3.73 -5.09
CA VAL A 127 -4.47 3.52 -3.73
C VAL A 127 -4.75 4.84 -3.02
N ASP A 128 -3.83 5.81 -3.10
CA ASP A 128 -3.92 7.09 -2.39
C ASP A 128 -3.39 8.26 -3.24
N PRO A 129 -4.22 8.81 -4.15
CA PRO A 129 -3.79 9.77 -5.16
C PRO A 129 -3.36 11.13 -4.63
N GLY A 130 -3.74 11.45 -3.40
CA GLY A 130 -3.44 12.75 -2.80
C GLY A 130 -2.14 12.79 -2.02
N SER A 131 -1.56 11.62 -1.76
CA SER A 131 -0.32 11.55 -1.01
C SER A 131 0.84 12.22 -1.77
N PRO A 132 1.58 13.12 -1.12
CA PRO A 132 2.73 13.74 -1.75
C PRO A 132 3.83 12.70 -2.02
N PHE A 133 4.39 12.72 -3.23
CA PHE A 133 5.60 12.01 -3.57
C PHE A 133 6.78 12.97 -3.44
N ARG A 134 7.70 12.71 -2.52
CA ARG A 134 8.72 13.68 -2.08
C ARG A 134 10.05 12.99 -1.75
N ARG A 135 11.09 13.78 -1.50
CA ARG A 135 12.33 13.24 -0.92
C ARG A 135 12.10 12.75 0.51
N LEU A 136 13.02 11.92 1.00
CA LEU A 136 13.02 11.51 2.40
C LEU A 136 13.05 12.75 3.32
N PRO A 137 12.25 12.76 4.40
CA PRO A 137 12.19 13.87 5.35
C PRO A 137 13.55 14.16 5.98
N ALA A 138 13.87 15.44 6.19
CA ALA A 138 15.12 15.84 6.81
C ALA A 138 15.14 15.64 8.34
N ASN A 139 13.97 15.59 8.96
CA ASN A 139 13.79 15.50 10.42
C ASN A 139 12.51 14.77 10.81
N GLU A 140 12.37 14.49 12.12
CA GLU A 140 11.22 13.76 12.66
C GLU A 140 9.87 14.50 12.48
N ASP A 141 9.85 15.83 12.51
CA ASP A 141 8.61 16.60 12.33
C ASP A 141 8.06 16.45 10.90
N GLU A 142 8.95 16.50 9.91
CA GLU A 142 8.59 16.25 8.52
C GLU A 142 8.17 14.80 8.30
N TRP A 143 8.83 13.85 8.99
CA TRP A 143 8.45 12.44 8.97
C TRP A 143 7.03 12.23 9.49
N ILE A 144 6.72 12.79 10.65
CA ILE A 144 5.40 12.70 11.26
C ILE A 144 4.35 13.33 10.33
N ALA A 145 4.61 14.52 9.79
CA ALA A 145 3.70 15.17 8.87
C ALA A 145 3.45 14.34 7.58
N ALA A 146 4.50 13.70 7.05
CA ALA A 146 4.37 12.84 5.88
C ALA A 146 3.53 11.58 6.16
N THR A 147 3.78 10.93 7.30
CA THR A 147 3.13 9.66 7.66
C THR A 147 1.73 9.87 8.21
N ASP A 148 1.41 11.01 8.84
CA ASP A 148 0.06 11.29 9.34
C ASP A 148 -0.93 11.66 8.23
N ALA A 149 -0.45 12.19 7.11
CA ALA A 149 -1.31 12.73 6.07
C ALA A 149 -1.84 11.69 5.07
N ALA A 150 -1.22 10.51 4.94
CA ALA A 150 -1.44 9.62 3.83
C ALA A 150 -1.45 8.12 4.21
N ARG A 151 -2.19 7.33 3.44
CA ARG A 151 -2.23 5.86 3.52
C ARG A 151 -1.00 5.24 2.85
N VAL A 152 -0.61 5.76 1.69
CA VAL A 152 0.58 5.35 0.96
C VAL A 152 1.58 6.49 0.95
N VAL A 153 2.73 6.31 1.57
CA VAL A 153 3.79 7.31 1.69
C VAL A 153 4.90 6.97 0.71
N GLY A 154 5.10 7.82 -0.29
CA GLY A 154 6.11 7.63 -1.33
C GLY A 154 7.29 8.60 -1.17
N PHE A 155 8.51 8.05 -1.30
CA PHE A 155 9.74 8.83 -1.33
C PHE A 155 10.51 8.59 -2.62
N ASP A 156 10.96 9.69 -3.24
CA ASP A 156 11.69 9.69 -4.49
C ASP A 156 13.14 10.11 -4.30
N ASP A 157 13.98 9.83 -5.30
CA ASP A 157 15.40 10.19 -5.34
C ASP A 157 16.17 9.64 -4.13
N VAL A 158 15.79 8.43 -3.70
CA VAL A 158 16.41 7.78 -2.56
C VAL A 158 17.71 7.12 -3.00
N ALA A 159 18.83 7.76 -2.66
CA ALA A 159 20.17 7.22 -2.91
C ALA A 159 20.74 6.48 -1.68
N ARG A 160 20.26 6.82 -0.49
CA ARG A 160 20.62 6.17 0.78
C ARG A 160 19.51 6.37 1.80
N VAL A 161 19.45 5.52 2.81
CA VAL A 161 18.57 5.67 3.98
C VAL A 161 19.46 5.86 5.22
N PRO A 162 19.51 7.07 5.80
CA PRO A 162 20.21 7.32 7.06
C PRO A 162 19.67 6.46 8.22
N ASP A 163 20.47 6.21 9.24
CA ASP A 163 20.13 5.30 10.34
C ASP A 163 18.81 5.64 11.02
N TRP A 164 18.59 6.91 11.38
CA TRP A 164 17.35 7.31 12.03
C TRP A 164 16.10 7.12 11.14
N GLN A 165 16.23 7.26 9.82
CA GLN A 165 15.15 7.02 8.87
C GLN A 165 14.91 5.51 8.69
N SER A 166 15.98 4.71 8.73
CA SER A 166 15.85 3.25 8.75
C SER A 166 15.09 2.80 10.00
N ASP A 167 15.45 3.35 11.17
CA ASP A 167 14.73 3.09 12.43
C ASP A 167 13.26 3.54 12.36
N ALA A 168 13.00 4.71 11.77
CA ALA A 168 11.67 5.24 11.59
C ALA A 168 10.80 4.37 10.66
N LEU A 169 11.37 3.89 9.54
CA LEU A 169 10.70 2.95 8.63
C LEU A 169 10.41 1.62 9.33
N CYS A 170 11.41 1.05 10.04
CA CYS A 170 11.23 -0.20 10.79
C CYS A 170 10.14 -0.06 11.86
N ALA A 171 10.14 1.05 12.61
CA ALA A 171 9.12 1.35 13.61
C ALA A 171 7.72 1.48 12.98
N ALA A 172 7.61 2.22 11.87
CA ALA A 172 6.35 2.42 11.16
C ALA A 172 5.78 1.11 10.60
N VAL A 173 6.62 0.24 10.02
CA VAL A 173 6.22 -1.09 9.53
C VAL A 173 5.77 -1.99 10.68
N SER A 174 6.47 -1.95 11.81
CA SER A 174 6.17 -2.79 12.98
C SER A 174 5.04 -2.24 13.87
N GLY A 175 4.51 -1.04 13.56
CA GLY A 175 3.47 -0.40 14.37
C GLY A 175 3.97 0.12 15.70
N THR A 176 5.28 0.32 15.85
CA THR A 176 5.88 0.89 17.06
C THR A 176 5.65 2.40 17.09
N ALA A 177 5.23 2.92 18.25
CA ALA A 177 5.02 4.34 18.46
C ALA A 177 6.32 5.15 18.36
N MET A 178 6.31 6.21 17.59
CA MET A 178 7.31 7.28 17.71
C MET A 178 6.77 8.31 18.71
N THR A 179 7.54 8.60 19.77
CA THR A 179 7.16 9.59 20.76
C THR A 179 7.64 10.97 20.31
N LYS A 180 6.71 11.87 19.99
CA LYS A 180 7.04 13.28 19.86
C LYS A 180 7.08 13.93 21.24
N ARG A 181 8.21 14.48 21.66
CA ARG A 181 8.25 15.45 22.76
C ARG A 181 7.78 16.81 22.22
N GLY A 182 6.47 16.99 22.14
CA GLY A 182 5.86 18.29 21.80
C GLY A 182 5.59 19.09 23.05
N LEU A 183 5.83 20.40 22.99
CA LEU A 183 5.41 21.35 24.01
C LEU A 183 3.87 21.28 24.15
N GLY A 184 3.37 20.65 25.23
CA GLY A 184 1.98 20.75 25.67
C GLY A 184 1.05 19.59 25.39
N GLU A 185 1.48 18.54 24.67
CA GLU A 185 0.65 17.35 24.44
C GLU A 185 1.17 16.15 25.26
N PRO A 186 0.37 15.60 26.20
CA PRO A 186 0.83 14.53 27.10
C PRO A 186 0.84 13.13 26.47
N PHE A 187 0.46 12.98 25.18
CA PHE A 187 0.34 11.67 24.54
C PHE A 187 1.37 11.46 23.45
N PRO A 188 2.05 10.29 23.43
CA PRO A 188 2.93 9.95 22.32
C PRO A 188 2.12 9.86 21.01
N PHE A 189 2.65 10.45 19.93
CA PHE A 189 2.15 10.19 18.60
C PHE A 189 2.43 8.71 18.28
N VAL A 190 1.37 7.94 18.16
CA VAL A 190 1.45 6.54 17.74
C VAL A 190 1.15 6.53 16.24
N PRO A 191 2.15 6.43 15.35
CA PRO A 191 1.87 6.10 13.96
C PRO A 191 1.18 4.74 13.98
N ARG A 192 -0.05 4.70 13.47
CA ARG A 192 -0.74 3.42 13.31
C ARG A 192 0.03 2.58 12.30
N PRO A 193 0.12 1.25 12.47
CA PRO A 193 0.80 0.35 11.53
C PRO A 193 0.09 0.27 10.16
N ASP A 194 -0.71 1.26 9.86
CA ASP A 194 -1.67 1.28 8.77
C ASP A 194 -1.18 2.10 7.57
N ARG A 195 0.15 2.18 7.39
CA ARG A 195 0.79 2.88 6.25
C ARG A 195 1.54 1.90 5.37
N ALA A 196 1.48 2.15 4.06
CA ALA A 196 2.34 1.50 3.09
C ALA A 196 3.42 2.48 2.62
N PHE A 197 4.65 2.03 2.44
CA PHE A 197 5.78 2.87 2.04
C PHE A 197 6.33 2.44 0.69
N ILE A 198 6.67 3.42 -0.16
CA ILE A 198 7.38 3.23 -1.42
C ILE A 198 8.65 4.06 -1.38
N LEU A 199 9.79 3.43 -1.64
CA LEU A 199 11.07 4.09 -1.89
C LEU A 199 11.42 3.90 -3.36
N ALA A 200 11.71 4.97 -4.07
CA ALA A 200 12.15 4.92 -5.46
C ALA A 200 13.48 5.69 -5.60
N GLY A 201 14.49 5.07 -6.17
CA GLY A 201 15.78 5.73 -6.30
C GLY A 201 16.90 4.84 -6.81
N SER A 202 18.13 5.27 -6.57
CA SER A 202 19.33 4.54 -6.91
C SER A 202 19.89 3.69 -5.76
N LEU A 203 19.19 3.64 -4.62
CA LEU A 203 19.55 2.81 -3.47
C LEU A 203 19.68 1.34 -3.88
N ALA A 204 20.85 0.77 -3.66
CA ALA A 204 21.09 -0.64 -3.89
C ALA A 204 20.58 -1.49 -2.70
N PRO A 205 20.04 -2.69 -2.94
CA PRO A 205 19.49 -3.53 -1.86
C PRO A 205 20.51 -3.89 -0.77
N ASP A 206 21.78 -4.02 -1.11
CA ASP A 206 22.89 -4.33 -0.21
C ASP A 206 23.39 -3.12 0.60
N GLU A 207 22.96 -1.91 0.25
CA GLU A 207 23.22 -0.67 1.00
C GLU A 207 22.18 -0.40 2.10
N ILE A 208 21.15 -1.22 2.18
CA ILE A 208 20.10 -1.12 3.20
C ILE A 208 20.55 -1.86 4.46
N ARG A 209 20.35 -1.28 5.63
CA ARG A 209 20.57 -1.96 6.90
C ARG A 209 19.77 -3.26 6.95
N ALA A 210 20.35 -4.31 7.51
CA ALA A 210 19.77 -5.66 7.54
C ALA A 210 18.36 -5.72 8.15
N ASP A 211 18.10 -4.92 9.19
CA ASP A 211 16.80 -4.86 9.86
C ASP A 211 15.70 -4.25 9.00
N LEU A 212 16.03 -3.27 8.14
CA LEU A 212 15.12 -2.69 7.17
C LEU A 212 15.01 -3.59 5.93
N ALA A 213 16.10 -4.19 5.47
CA ALA A 213 16.12 -5.12 4.34
C ALA A 213 15.14 -6.28 4.58
N ASP A 214 15.12 -6.85 5.78
CA ASP A 214 14.17 -7.88 6.22
C ASP A 214 12.69 -7.44 6.18
N ARG A 215 12.43 -6.15 6.09
CA ARG A 215 11.09 -5.54 6.02
C ARG A 215 10.80 -4.89 4.67
N THR A 216 11.62 -5.20 3.67
CA THR A 216 11.56 -4.58 2.34
C THR A 216 11.30 -5.63 1.28
N VAL A 217 10.43 -5.32 0.35
CA VAL A 217 10.27 -6.04 -0.91
C VAL A 217 10.94 -5.21 -2.00
N THR A 218 11.99 -5.75 -2.58
CA THR A 218 12.72 -5.10 -3.67
C THR A 218 12.17 -5.53 -5.00
N VAL A 219 11.93 -4.54 -5.86
CA VAL A 219 11.52 -4.67 -7.26
C VAL A 219 12.55 -3.96 -8.11
N GLU A 220 13.25 -4.70 -8.94
CA GLU A 220 14.24 -4.16 -9.86
C GLU A 220 13.59 -3.88 -11.22
N LEU A 221 13.65 -2.62 -11.65
CA LEU A 221 13.14 -2.22 -12.95
C LEU A 221 14.24 -2.31 -14.02
N PRO A 222 14.00 -3.07 -15.12
CA PRO A 222 14.95 -3.15 -16.20
C PRO A 222 15.12 -1.80 -16.92
N ARG A 223 16.14 -1.68 -17.76
CA ARG A 223 16.28 -0.52 -18.62
C ARG A 223 15.08 -0.39 -19.56
N LEU A 224 14.51 0.82 -19.65
CA LEU A 224 13.47 1.09 -20.65
C LEU A 224 14.07 0.94 -22.06
N THR A 225 13.45 0.09 -22.87
CA THR A 225 13.79 -0.09 -24.29
C THR A 225 13.12 0.99 -25.16
N GLU A 226 11.91 1.39 -24.77
CA GLU A 226 11.14 2.43 -25.45
C GLU A 226 10.66 3.48 -24.44
N ARG A 227 10.56 4.73 -24.88
CA ARG A 227 10.07 5.82 -24.05
C ARG A 227 8.78 6.35 -24.64
N ARG A 228 7.74 6.37 -23.82
CA ARG A 228 6.49 7.09 -24.14
C ARG A 228 6.57 8.52 -23.60
N PRO A 229 5.98 9.53 -24.26
CA PRO A 229 5.76 10.83 -23.66
C PRO A 229 5.00 10.71 -22.33
N GLU A 230 5.45 11.42 -21.32
CA GLU A 230 4.84 11.33 -19.98
C GLU A 230 3.34 11.71 -20.02
N SER A 231 2.98 12.70 -20.86
CA SER A 231 1.59 13.11 -21.05
C SER A 231 0.69 12.00 -21.59
N GLU A 232 1.21 11.16 -22.50
CA GLU A 232 0.48 10.02 -23.05
C GLU A 232 0.30 8.91 -21.99
N LEU A 233 1.34 8.66 -21.21
CA LEU A 233 1.29 7.69 -20.11
C LEU A 233 0.22 8.10 -19.08
N TRP A 234 0.23 9.36 -18.64
CA TRP A 234 -0.75 9.86 -17.69
C TRP A 234 -2.17 9.87 -18.24
N LYS A 235 -2.34 10.15 -19.53
CA LYS A 235 -3.64 10.06 -20.19
C LYS A 235 -4.14 8.62 -20.19
N ALA A 236 -3.35 7.67 -20.66
CA ALA A 236 -3.67 6.24 -20.66
C ALA A 236 -4.01 5.71 -19.25
N TYR A 237 -3.19 6.07 -18.26
CA TYR A 237 -3.45 5.71 -16.87
C TYR A 237 -4.76 6.27 -16.35
N THR A 238 -5.04 7.53 -16.59
CA THR A 238 -6.27 8.20 -16.12
C THR A 238 -7.51 7.55 -16.71
N GLU A 239 -7.48 7.20 -18.00
CA GLU A 239 -8.57 6.54 -18.71
C GLU A 239 -8.78 5.08 -18.25
N ALA A 240 -7.69 4.35 -17.96
CA ALA A 240 -7.74 2.96 -17.52
C ALA A 240 -8.02 2.80 -16.01
N ARG A 241 -7.71 3.82 -15.22
CA ARG A 241 -7.70 3.75 -13.75
C ARG A 241 -8.98 3.23 -13.09
N PRO A 242 -10.21 3.59 -13.55
CA PRO A 242 -11.44 2.99 -12.99
C PRO A 242 -11.48 1.47 -13.16
N ARG A 243 -11.06 0.96 -14.32
CA ARG A 243 -11.02 -0.48 -14.63
C ARG A 243 -9.89 -1.19 -13.88
N ILE A 244 -8.71 -0.58 -13.82
CA ILE A 244 -7.57 -1.09 -13.05
C ILE A 244 -7.96 -1.22 -11.57
N LEU A 245 -8.62 -0.20 -11.00
CA LEU A 245 -9.08 -0.25 -9.61
C LEU A 245 -10.12 -1.36 -9.41
N GLY A 246 -11.08 -1.51 -10.32
CA GLY A 246 -12.05 -2.60 -10.29
C GLY A 246 -11.38 -3.97 -10.32
N ALA A 247 -10.44 -4.19 -11.24
CA ALA A 247 -9.67 -5.44 -11.33
C ALA A 247 -8.84 -5.73 -10.06
N LEU A 248 -8.25 -4.69 -9.44
CA LEU A 248 -7.54 -4.84 -8.18
C LEU A 248 -8.48 -5.24 -7.03
N LEU A 249 -9.71 -4.71 -7.02
CA LEU A 249 -10.73 -5.10 -6.05
C LEU A 249 -11.26 -6.51 -6.29
N ASP A 250 -11.43 -6.93 -7.55
CA ASP A 250 -11.80 -8.32 -7.89
C ASP A 250 -10.73 -9.30 -7.39
N LEU A 251 -9.46 -8.96 -7.60
CA LEU A 251 -8.36 -9.77 -7.09
C LEU A 251 -8.30 -9.80 -5.56
N LEU A 252 -8.59 -8.66 -4.91
CA LEU A 252 -8.66 -8.58 -3.46
C LEU A 252 -9.78 -9.47 -2.89
N VAL A 253 -10.95 -9.51 -3.54
CA VAL A 253 -12.05 -10.45 -3.21
C VAL A 253 -11.57 -11.90 -3.24
N ALA A 254 -10.87 -12.30 -4.32
CA ALA A 254 -10.33 -13.65 -4.46
C ALA A 254 -9.31 -13.98 -3.35
N VAL A 255 -8.42 -13.04 -3.04
CA VAL A 255 -7.43 -13.19 -1.96
C VAL A 255 -8.11 -13.28 -0.59
N LEU A 256 -9.11 -12.45 -0.29
CA LEU A 256 -9.88 -12.54 0.96
C LEU A 256 -10.58 -13.88 1.11
N GLY A 257 -11.06 -14.47 0.02
CA GLY A 257 -11.66 -15.81 0.01
C GLY A 257 -10.65 -16.93 0.27
N THR A 258 -9.39 -16.75 -0.12
CA THR A 258 -8.32 -17.75 -0.03
C THR A 258 -7.53 -17.64 1.29
N LEU A 259 -7.40 -16.44 1.87
CA LEU A 259 -6.61 -16.17 3.07
C LEU A 259 -6.91 -17.11 4.26
N PRO A 260 -8.17 -17.46 4.61
CA PRO A 260 -8.43 -18.38 5.72
C PRO A 260 -7.75 -19.74 5.53
N THR A 261 -7.86 -20.33 4.34
CA THR A 261 -7.21 -21.61 4.01
C THR A 261 -5.69 -21.52 4.06
N VAL A 262 -5.13 -20.41 3.58
CA VAL A 262 -3.67 -20.17 3.62
C VAL A 262 -3.18 -20.03 5.06
N ARG A 263 -3.94 -19.37 5.94
CA ARG A 263 -3.61 -19.31 7.39
C ARG A 263 -3.63 -20.68 8.03
N GLU A 264 -4.64 -21.49 7.78
CA GLU A 264 -4.69 -22.86 8.28
C GLU A 264 -3.48 -23.68 7.82
N LYS A 265 -3.02 -23.54 6.58
CA LYS A 265 -1.81 -24.17 6.06
C LYS A 265 -0.56 -23.67 6.79
N ALA A 266 -0.48 -22.38 7.07
CA ALA A 266 0.63 -21.78 7.82
C ALA A 266 0.68 -22.31 9.27
N ASP A 267 -0.47 -22.41 9.94
CA ASP A 267 -0.59 -22.95 11.29
C ASP A 267 -0.16 -24.43 11.37
N ARG A 268 -0.40 -25.19 10.30
CA ARG A 268 0.08 -26.57 10.16
C ARG A 268 1.55 -26.67 9.75
N GLY A 269 2.23 -25.54 9.51
CA GLY A 269 3.63 -25.50 9.09
C GLY A 269 3.87 -25.88 7.63
N GLU A 270 2.84 -25.88 6.79
CA GLU A 270 2.92 -26.21 5.36
C GLU A 270 3.45 -25.02 4.53
N ILE A 271 3.49 -23.82 5.10
CA ILE A 271 4.01 -22.60 4.47
C ILE A 271 5.29 -22.18 5.19
N PRO A 272 6.36 -21.83 4.46
CA PRO A 272 7.59 -21.33 5.05
C PRO A 272 7.33 -20.09 5.93
N LYS A 273 7.95 -20.05 7.11
CA LYS A 273 7.88 -18.87 7.99
C LYS A 273 8.65 -17.71 7.36
N LEU A 274 7.93 -16.71 6.89
CA LEU A 274 8.49 -15.46 6.40
C LEU A 274 8.53 -14.44 7.55
N ARG A 275 9.52 -13.55 7.55
CA ARG A 275 9.62 -12.49 8.56
C ARG A 275 8.40 -11.56 8.55
N MET A 276 7.96 -11.17 7.37
CA MET A 276 6.72 -10.40 7.15
C MET A 276 5.57 -11.38 6.92
N VAL A 277 5.11 -12.01 8.02
CA VAL A 277 4.13 -13.11 7.95
C VAL A 277 2.88 -12.72 7.20
N ASP A 278 2.27 -11.58 7.55
CA ASP A 278 1.01 -11.15 6.91
C ASP A 278 1.18 -10.95 5.39
N HIS A 279 2.26 -10.26 4.97
CA HIS A 279 2.54 -10.09 3.55
C HIS A 279 2.83 -11.41 2.85
N GLY A 280 3.52 -12.33 3.52
CA GLY A 280 3.77 -13.68 3.00
C GLY A 280 2.50 -14.46 2.77
N LEU A 281 1.54 -14.37 3.71
CA LEU A 281 0.22 -14.99 3.55
C LEU A 281 -0.56 -14.38 2.38
N VAL A 282 -0.50 -13.05 2.20
CA VAL A 282 -1.11 -12.37 1.04
C VAL A 282 -0.49 -12.84 -0.26
N LEU A 283 0.85 -12.99 -0.33
CA LEU A 283 1.55 -13.49 -1.51
C LEU A 283 1.13 -14.92 -1.88
N VAL A 284 1.06 -15.81 -0.89
CA VAL A 284 0.62 -17.20 -1.09
C VAL A 284 -0.85 -17.24 -1.51
N ALA A 285 -1.72 -16.44 -0.86
CA ALA A 285 -3.13 -16.37 -1.22
C ALA A 285 -3.33 -15.83 -2.64
N LEU A 286 -2.52 -14.86 -3.06
CA LEU A 286 -2.50 -14.35 -4.43
C LEU A 286 -2.12 -15.46 -5.43
N GLN A 287 -1.05 -16.21 -5.15
CA GLN A 287 -0.61 -17.31 -6.03
C GLN A 287 -1.67 -18.41 -6.13
N GLU A 288 -2.32 -18.79 -5.04
CA GLU A 288 -3.39 -19.79 -5.05
C GLU A 288 -4.64 -19.28 -5.79
N ALA A 289 -5.05 -18.03 -5.54
CA ALA A 289 -6.22 -17.41 -6.18
C ALA A 289 -6.06 -17.27 -7.70
N THR A 290 -4.82 -17.08 -8.18
CA THR A 290 -4.52 -16.92 -9.61
C THR A 290 -4.06 -18.23 -10.29
N GLY A 291 -4.01 -19.34 -9.57
CA GLY A 291 -3.50 -20.63 -10.07
C GLY A 291 -2.02 -20.57 -10.45
N GLY A 292 -1.23 -19.74 -9.76
CA GLY A 292 0.20 -19.54 -10.04
C GLY A 292 0.50 -18.70 -11.28
N ARG A 293 -0.51 -18.15 -11.94
CA ARG A 293 -0.31 -17.18 -13.03
C ARG A 293 -0.05 -15.80 -12.43
N ALA A 294 0.88 -15.07 -13.03
CA ALA A 294 1.01 -13.64 -12.72
C ALA A 294 -0.32 -12.96 -13.11
N ALA A 295 -1.00 -12.37 -12.12
CA ALA A 295 -2.32 -11.76 -12.27
C ALA A 295 -2.31 -10.59 -13.26
#